data_866f9d6ef8396f3ecc50883b776a53e1
#
_entry.id   866f9d6ef8396f3ecc50883b776a53e1
#
_cell.length_a   1.000
_cell.length_b   1.000
_cell.length_c   1.000
_cell.angle_alpha   90.00
_cell.angle_beta   90.00
_cell.angle_gamma   90.00
#
_symmetry.space_group_name_H-M   'P 1'
#
loop_
_entity.id
_entity.type
_entity.pdbx_description
1 polymer ?
#
loop_
_entity_poly.entity_id
_entity_poly.type
_entity_poly.pdbx_seq_one_letter_code
_entity_poly.pdbx_strand_id
1 'polypeptide(L)'
;MIRFYKDPESNLPHIYRHKVTEQEVEEVLKRPMEDRIGHEGTRVAVGKTRSGRYLRVIYVPDSERDSLFVITAYEVGPKARRALQRRRRKKQ
;
A
#
# COMPACT_ATOMS: atom_id res chain seq x y z
N MET A 1 -3.86 9.18 -11.09
CA MET A 1 -2.54 8.67 -11.49
C MET A 1 -1.73 8.27 -10.25
N ILE A 2 -0.97 7.20 -10.36
CA ILE A 2 -0.12 6.74 -9.25
C ILE A 2 1.33 6.92 -9.63
N ARG A 3 2.08 7.62 -8.78
CA ARG A 3 3.51 7.81 -8.94
C ARG A 3 4.23 7.05 -7.83
N PHE A 4 5.48 6.67 -8.07
CA PHE A 4 6.24 5.83 -7.15
C PHE A 4 7.56 6.48 -6.80
N TYR A 5 7.90 6.45 -5.50
CA TYR A 5 9.23 6.85 -5.06
C TYR A 5 10.26 5.89 -5.65
N LYS A 6 11.30 6.46 -6.25
CA LYS A 6 12.38 5.68 -6.88
C LYS A 6 13.64 5.76 -6.04
N ASP A 7 14.31 4.63 -5.91
CA ASP A 7 15.60 4.60 -5.22
C ASP A 7 16.62 5.38 -6.04
N PRO A 8 17.37 6.30 -5.41
CA PRO A 8 18.34 7.11 -6.14
C PRO A 8 19.43 6.30 -6.85
N GLU A 9 19.82 5.16 -6.27
CA GLU A 9 20.89 4.35 -6.82
C GLU A 9 20.47 3.60 -8.09
N SER A 10 19.26 3.06 -8.11
CA SER A 10 18.79 2.24 -9.22
C SER A 10 17.86 2.96 -10.17
N ASN A 11 17.25 4.05 -9.71
CA ASN A 11 16.20 4.77 -10.42
C ASN A 11 14.98 3.90 -10.70
N LEU A 12 14.79 2.86 -9.89
CA LEU A 12 13.63 1.98 -9.96
C LEU A 12 12.72 2.19 -8.76
N PRO A 13 11.41 1.93 -8.90
CA PRO A 13 10.52 2.06 -7.76
C PRO A 13 11.01 1.29 -6.55
N HIS A 14 10.99 1.95 -5.39
CA HIS A 14 11.47 1.34 -4.15
C HIS A 14 10.71 0.06 -3.79
N ILE A 15 9.44 -0.03 -4.19
CA ILE A 15 8.62 -1.21 -3.90
C ILE A 15 9.23 -2.49 -4.47
N TYR A 16 10.04 -2.38 -5.52
CA TYR A 16 10.68 -3.56 -6.12
C TYR A 16 11.63 -4.25 -5.15
N ARG A 17 12.20 -3.53 -4.20
CA ARG A 17 13.05 -4.13 -3.17
C ARG A 17 12.28 -5.10 -2.28
N HIS A 18 10.98 -4.89 -2.16
CA HIS A 18 10.10 -5.74 -1.36
C HIS A 18 9.36 -6.75 -2.23
N LYS A 19 9.77 -6.91 -3.48
CA LYS A 19 9.17 -7.83 -4.44
C LYS A 19 7.68 -7.54 -4.65
N VAL A 20 7.36 -6.26 -4.69
CA VAL A 20 6.00 -5.79 -4.96
C VAL A 20 6.00 -5.08 -6.31
N THR A 21 5.02 -5.38 -7.14
CA THR A 21 4.89 -4.75 -8.45
C THR A 21 3.96 -3.55 -8.38
N GLU A 22 4.07 -2.68 -9.39
CA GLU A 22 3.18 -1.53 -9.49
C GLU A 22 1.73 -1.96 -9.64
N GLN A 23 1.48 -3.02 -10.39
CA GLN A 23 0.13 -3.55 -10.57
C GLN A 23 -0.46 -4.01 -9.23
N GLU A 24 0.34 -4.66 -8.39
CA GLU A 24 -0.14 -5.10 -7.08
C GLU A 24 -0.53 -3.92 -6.20
N VAL A 25 0.24 -2.84 -6.25
CA VAL A 25 -0.10 -1.63 -5.50
C VAL A 25 -1.42 -1.05 -6.01
N GLU A 26 -1.60 -1.00 -7.32
CA GLU A 26 -2.84 -0.50 -7.90
C GLU A 26 -4.05 -1.32 -7.44
N GLU A 27 -3.90 -2.63 -7.37
CA GLU A 27 -4.98 -3.51 -6.91
C GLU A 27 -5.39 -3.19 -5.48
N VAL A 28 -4.40 -2.97 -4.61
CA VAL A 28 -4.67 -2.64 -3.21
C VAL A 28 -5.34 -1.28 -3.09
N LEU A 29 -4.83 -0.28 -3.82
CA LEU A 29 -5.35 1.08 -3.72
C LEU A 29 -6.76 1.22 -4.28
N LYS A 30 -7.14 0.37 -5.22
CA LYS A 30 -8.50 0.37 -5.75
C LYS A 30 -9.52 -0.14 -4.74
N ARG A 31 -9.16 -1.12 -3.93
CA ARG A 31 -10.06 -1.74 -2.96
C ARG A 31 -9.33 -2.04 -1.66
N PRO A 32 -8.93 -1.01 -0.94
CA PRO A 32 -8.24 -1.26 0.33
C PRO A 32 -9.20 -1.84 1.36
N MET A 33 -8.69 -2.75 2.16
CA MET A 33 -9.43 -3.27 3.31
C MET A 33 -9.40 -2.28 4.46
N GLU A 34 -8.28 -1.55 4.59
CA GLU A 34 -8.13 -0.44 5.53
C GLU A 34 -7.33 0.65 4.84
N ASP A 35 -7.65 1.90 5.17
CA ASP A 35 -6.91 3.05 4.66
C ASP A 35 -7.01 4.13 5.73
N ARG A 36 -5.90 4.37 6.41
CA ARG A 36 -5.90 5.29 7.55
C ARG A 36 -4.72 6.23 7.52
N ILE A 37 -4.80 7.27 8.36
CA ILE A 37 -3.76 8.28 8.46
C ILE A 37 -2.52 7.65 9.10
N GLY A 38 -1.36 7.89 8.48
CA GLY A 38 -0.07 7.48 8.98
C GLY A 38 0.72 8.67 9.51
N HIS A 39 2.04 8.54 9.55
CA HIS A 39 2.91 9.60 10.04
C HIS A 39 3.10 10.71 9.01
N GLU A 40 3.17 11.95 9.49
CA GLU A 40 3.62 13.10 8.70
C GLU A 40 2.92 13.26 7.35
N GLY A 41 1.61 13.21 7.37
CA GLY A 41 0.82 13.44 6.16
C GLY A 41 0.73 12.24 5.24
N THR A 42 1.23 11.09 5.65
CA THR A 42 1.08 9.88 4.86
C THR A 42 -0.23 9.19 5.16
N ARG A 43 -0.60 8.26 4.30
CA ARG A 43 -1.69 7.33 4.54
C ARG A 43 -1.18 5.91 4.39
N VAL A 44 -1.84 4.99 5.09
CA VAL A 44 -1.48 3.58 5.06
C VAL A 44 -2.69 2.78 4.60
N ALA A 45 -2.58 2.19 3.44
CA ALA A 45 -3.62 1.32 2.89
C ALA A 45 -3.17 -0.13 3.03
N VAL A 46 -4.07 -1.00 3.46
CA VAL A 46 -3.80 -2.43 3.53
C VAL A 46 -4.87 -3.14 2.74
N GLY A 47 -4.47 -4.07 1.90
CA GLY A 47 -5.42 -4.80 1.09
C GLY A 47 -4.83 -6.08 0.52
N LYS A 48 -5.68 -6.79 -0.21
CA LYS A 48 -5.32 -8.08 -0.78
C LYS A 48 -5.20 -7.96 -2.30
N THR A 49 -4.11 -8.47 -2.85
CA THR A 49 -3.94 -8.50 -4.30
C THR A 49 -4.77 -9.65 -4.89
N ARG A 50 -4.90 -9.66 -6.22
CA ARG A 50 -5.59 -10.74 -6.91
C ARG A 50 -4.95 -12.09 -6.66
N SER A 51 -3.63 -12.11 -6.48
CA SER A 51 -2.91 -13.35 -6.21
C SER A 51 -3.00 -13.80 -4.76
N GLY A 52 -3.63 -13.01 -3.90
CA GLY A 52 -3.85 -13.40 -2.50
C GLY A 52 -2.82 -12.87 -1.54
N ARG A 53 -1.94 -12.00 -1.96
CA ARG A 53 -0.96 -11.38 -1.07
C ARG A 53 -1.61 -10.21 -0.33
N TYR A 54 -1.32 -10.10 0.96
CA TYR A 54 -1.75 -8.94 1.74
C TYR A 54 -0.61 -7.94 1.78
N LEU A 55 -0.86 -6.74 1.28
CA LEU A 55 0.17 -5.70 1.20
C LEU A 55 -0.23 -4.49 2.02
N ARG A 56 0.79 -3.83 2.58
CA ARG A 56 0.65 -2.52 3.19
C ARG A 56 1.30 -1.51 2.25
N VAL A 57 0.54 -0.49 1.87
CA VAL A 57 1.00 0.55 0.95
C VAL A 57 1.02 1.87 1.69
N ILE A 58 2.18 2.52 1.72
CA ILE A 58 2.33 3.83 2.35
C ILE A 58 2.44 4.87 1.26
N TYR A 59 1.54 5.86 1.26
CA TYR A 59 1.44 6.82 0.18
C TYR A 59 1.04 8.20 0.70
N VAL A 60 1.23 9.20 -0.16
CA VAL A 60 0.81 10.58 0.09
C VAL A 60 -0.15 10.97 -1.01
N PRO A 61 -1.38 11.36 -0.67
CA PRO A 61 -2.28 11.89 -1.70
C PRO A 61 -1.86 13.29 -2.12
N ASP A 62 -1.97 13.56 -3.42
CA ASP A 62 -1.71 14.88 -3.97
C ASP A 62 -3.00 15.38 -4.58
N SER A 63 -3.75 16.16 -3.80
CA SER A 63 -5.08 16.63 -4.23
C SER A 63 -5.02 17.61 -5.39
N GLU A 64 -3.93 18.35 -5.52
CA GLU A 64 -3.81 19.33 -6.61
C GLU A 64 -3.64 18.65 -7.97
N ARG A 65 -3.03 17.45 -7.97
CA ARG A 65 -2.76 16.73 -9.21
C ARG A 65 -3.66 15.53 -9.42
N ASP A 66 -4.60 15.33 -8.52
CA ASP A 66 -5.45 14.13 -8.56
C ASP A 66 -4.62 12.87 -8.71
N SER A 67 -3.56 12.77 -7.93
CA SER A 67 -2.62 11.66 -8.00
C SER A 67 -2.22 11.20 -6.61
N LEU A 68 -1.62 10.02 -6.56
CA LEU A 68 -1.09 9.44 -5.33
C LEU A 68 0.41 9.21 -5.52
N PHE A 69 1.18 9.50 -4.48
CA PHE A 69 2.62 9.23 -4.50
C PHE A 69 2.92 8.11 -3.52
N VAL A 70 3.28 6.94 -4.05
CA VAL A 70 3.57 5.75 -3.24
C VAL A 70 5.01 5.78 -2.79
N ILE A 71 5.22 5.81 -1.48
CA ILE A 71 6.55 5.82 -0.89
C ILE A 71 7.12 4.41 -0.84
N THR A 72 6.34 3.46 -0.31
CA THR A 72 6.78 2.08 -0.21
C THR A 72 5.56 1.15 -0.10
N ALA A 73 5.81 -0.13 -0.33
CA ALA A 73 4.80 -1.17 -0.13
C ALA A 73 5.51 -2.47 0.17
N TYR A 74 4.91 -3.28 1.04
CA TYR A 74 5.52 -4.55 1.42
C TYR A 74 4.45 -5.51 1.91
N GLU A 75 4.80 -6.79 1.92
CA GLU A 75 3.88 -7.83 2.32
C GLU A 75 3.66 -7.84 3.83
N VAL A 76 2.41 -7.99 4.23
CA VAL A 76 2.04 -8.06 5.64
C VAL A 76 2.27 -9.48 6.13
N GLY A 77 2.93 -9.61 7.28
CA GLY A 77 3.20 -10.92 7.86
C GLY A 77 1.94 -11.59 8.41
N PRO A 78 2.02 -12.90 8.73
CA PRO A 78 0.85 -13.66 9.16
C PRO A 78 0.14 -13.11 10.39
N LYS A 79 0.92 -12.62 11.36
CA LYS A 79 0.33 -12.09 12.59
C LYS A 79 -0.48 -10.82 12.33
N ALA A 80 0.08 -9.90 11.56
CA ALA A 80 -0.61 -8.67 11.22
C ALA A 80 -1.82 -8.94 10.31
N ARG A 81 -1.70 -9.92 9.41
CA ARG A 81 -2.82 -10.31 8.55
C ARG A 81 -3.99 -10.86 9.37
N ARG A 82 -3.70 -11.69 10.37
CA ARG A 82 -4.75 -12.21 11.25
C ARG A 82 -5.41 -11.10 12.04
N ALA A 83 -4.63 -10.13 12.51
CA ALA A 83 -5.17 -8.98 13.23
C ALA A 83 -6.11 -8.17 12.34
N LEU A 84 -5.72 -7.95 11.09
CA LEU A 84 -6.56 -7.25 10.11
C LEU A 84 -7.88 -7.98 9.89
N GLN A 85 -7.84 -9.29 9.73
CA GLN A 85 -9.04 -10.08 9.51
C GLN A 85 -9.97 -10.01 10.72
N ARG A 86 -9.43 -10.02 11.95
CA ARG A 86 -10.24 -9.89 13.15
C ARG A 86 -10.92 -8.54 13.22
N ARG A 87 -10.21 -7.47 12.88
CA ARG A 87 -10.79 -6.11 12.89
C ARG A 87 -11.95 -6.00 11.91
N ARG A 88 -11.79 -6.58 10.73
CA ARG A 88 -12.84 -6.53 9.72
C ARG A 88 -14.08 -7.30 10.16
N ARG A 89 -13.91 -8.45 10.82
CA ARG A 89 -15.06 -9.22 11.32
C ARG A 89 -15.83 -8.47 12.38
N LYS A 90 -15.14 -7.71 13.23
CA LYS A 90 -15.80 -6.95 14.30
C LYS A 90 -16.66 -5.80 13.77
N LYS A 91 -16.38 -5.33 12.58
CA LYS A 91 -17.13 -4.22 11.99
C LYS A 91 -18.44 -4.65 11.33
N GLN A 92 -18.68 -5.94 11.24
CA GLN A 92 -19.90 -6.45 10.65
C GLN A 92 -20.96 -6.80 11.74
#